data_3ae8fecf10dfab7e92e84fd22f5b310c
#
_entry.id   3ae8fecf10dfab7e92e84fd22f5b310c
#
_cell.length_a   1.000
_cell.length_b   1.000
_cell.length_c   1.000
_cell.angle_alpha   90.00
_cell.angle_beta   90.00
_cell.angle_gamma   90.00
#
_symmetry.space_group_name_H-M   'P 1'
#
loop_
_entity.id
_entity.type
_entity.pdbx_description
1 polymer ?
#
loop_
_entity_poly.entity_id
_entity_poly.type
_entity_poly.pdbx_seq_one_letter_code
_entity_poly.pdbx_strand_id
1 'polypeptide(L)'
;MKKVVAMMLSLVMALGLMAGCGQKDSGSGAKTVESLKIAFSPYADADQITTATEPLEALLKAKLLEKGYDVQNIDMTVGTSYTAVGEALSAGSADIGFISGGNYVLFSDDCDVLLTALRYAINKDSENAADWNDGTLEENTQDMTTYYRSIILAGPSAKGQALLAKVNSGEELTWDDLNGATWSVLAPTSASGYIYPSLWLQEHYGKTIADLDHVVQSDSHSTSLARLATGQADVMVSFGHIRIKNAPNWQEKFGGTAPMVEQTGVIGVTEGIYNDMIAYSKHSDLMADEAFRKALGEAFIEIAQTDEGKQIISVFSQVGYTWGKDSDYDGERAAQAMLKSAGK
;
A
#
# COMPACT_ATOMS: atom_id res chain seq x y z
N MET A 1 -22.84 43.10 -74.12
CA MET A 1 -21.90 42.02 -73.78
C MET A 1 -21.26 42.15 -72.39
N LYS A 2 -21.05 43.34 -71.80
CA LYS A 2 -20.42 43.51 -70.48
C LYS A 2 -21.34 43.19 -69.28
N LYS A 3 -22.65 43.17 -69.41
CA LYS A 3 -23.61 42.87 -68.32
C LYS A 3 -23.96 41.36 -68.17
N VAL A 4 -23.67 40.56 -69.16
CA VAL A 4 -23.97 39.10 -69.15
C VAL A 4 -22.78 38.33 -68.48
N VAL A 5 -21.56 38.86 -68.59
CA VAL A 5 -20.36 38.28 -67.99
C VAL A 5 -20.34 38.48 -66.45
N ALA A 6 -20.90 39.61 -65.98
CA ALA A 6 -20.96 39.91 -64.55
C ALA A 6 -22.01 39.00 -63.83
N MET A 7 -23.03 38.51 -64.55
CA MET A 7 -24.07 37.66 -63.91
C MET A 7 -23.69 36.21 -63.87
N MET A 8 -22.78 35.74 -64.75
CA MET A 8 -22.24 34.36 -64.69
C MET A 8 -21.13 34.20 -63.68
N LEU A 9 -20.39 35.26 -63.35
CA LEU A 9 -19.36 35.19 -62.32
C LEU A 9 -19.95 35.17 -60.88
N SER A 10 -21.13 35.76 -60.68
CA SER A 10 -21.82 35.72 -59.38
C SER A 10 -22.54 34.41 -59.10
N LEU A 11 -22.84 33.60 -60.13
CA LEU A 11 -23.51 32.32 -59.97
C LEU A 11 -22.52 31.19 -59.67
N VAL A 12 -21.25 31.33 -60.05
CA VAL A 12 -20.20 30.35 -59.77
C VAL A 12 -19.65 30.51 -58.33
N MET A 13 -19.73 31.69 -57.72
CA MET A 13 -19.37 31.89 -56.33
C MET A 13 -20.44 31.41 -55.32
N ALA A 14 -21.70 31.26 -55.75
CA ALA A 14 -22.77 30.79 -54.86
C ALA A 14 -22.85 29.26 -54.79
N LEU A 15 -22.23 28.50 -55.72
CA LEU A 15 -22.16 27.02 -55.67
C LEU A 15 -20.91 26.47 -54.99
N GLY A 16 -19.95 27.32 -54.65
CA GLY A 16 -18.73 26.92 -53.93
C GLY A 16 -18.85 26.91 -52.38
N LEU A 17 -19.99 27.38 -51.84
CA LEU A 17 -20.21 27.51 -50.39
C LEU A 17 -21.14 26.45 -49.78
N MET A 18 -21.57 25.44 -50.54
CA MET A 18 -22.42 24.34 -50.04
C MET A 18 -21.74 22.97 -50.05
N ALA A 19 -20.42 22.90 -50.25
CA ALA A 19 -19.68 21.64 -50.15
C ALA A 19 -18.78 21.60 -48.89
N GLY A 20 -19.07 22.42 -47.88
CA GLY A 20 -18.41 22.48 -46.60
C GLY A 20 -19.34 22.08 -45.46
N CYS A 21 -20.15 21.05 -45.62
CA CYS A 21 -21.02 20.55 -44.56
C CYS A 21 -20.59 19.16 -44.16
N GLY A 22 -19.96 19.07 -43.03
CA GLY A 22 -20.14 17.94 -42.12
C GLY A 22 -19.36 16.70 -42.48
N GLN A 23 -18.04 16.77 -42.58
CA GLN A 23 -17.26 15.72 -41.98
C GLN A 23 -17.47 15.86 -40.47
N LYS A 24 -18.49 15.17 -39.96
CA LYS A 24 -18.42 14.71 -38.57
C LYS A 24 -17.15 13.88 -38.52
N ASP A 25 -16.09 14.43 -38.01
CA ASP A 25 -15.04 13.67 -37.41
C ASP A 25 -15.71 12.83 -36.31
N SER A 26 -16.21 11.66 -36.67
CA SER A 26 -16.33 10.52 -35.81
C SER A 26 -14.90 10.02 -35.55
N GLY A 27 -14.04 10.91 -35.12
CA GLY A 27 -12.79 10.58 -34.50
C GLY A 27 -13.13 10.03 -33.13
N SER A 28 -13.35 8.72 -33.04
CA SER A 28 -13.12 7.97 -31.81
C SER A 28 -11.62 7.91 -31.58
N GLY A 29 -10.95 9.05 -31.58
CA GLY A 29 -9.57 9.16 -31.20
C GLY A 29 -9.51 9.17 -29.68
N ALA A 30 -8.71 8.27 -29.10
CA ALA A 30 -8.42 8.31 -27.68
C ALA A 30 -7.82 9.69 -27.31
N LYS A 31 -8.18 10.20 -26.14
CA LYS A 31 -7.62 11.45 -25.60
C LYS A 31 -6.14 11.21 -25.26
N THR A 32 -5.24 11.97 -25.87
CA THR A 32 -3.80 11.85 -25.58
C THR A 32 -3.50 12.37 -24.18
N VAL A 33 -2.74 11.58 -23.41
CA VAL A 33 -2.17 11.91 -22.11
C VAL A 33 -0.65 11.82 -22.24
N GLU A 34 0.06 12.93 -22.07
CA GLU A 34 1.51 13.00 -22.29
C GLU A 34 2.31 12.12 -21.32
N SER A 35 1.96 12.14 -20.02
CA SER A 35 2.64 11.37 -19.00
C SER A 35 1.71 11.08 -17.82
N LEU A 36 1.87 9.88 -17.23
CA LEU A 36 1.31 9.48 -15.93
C LEU A 36 2.48 9.13 -15.01
N LYS A 37 2.56 9.77 -13.85
CA LYS A 37 3.64 9.59 -12.87
C LYS A 37 3.16 8.80 -11.68
N ILE A 38 3.80 7.66 -11.44
CA ILE A 38 3.47 6.70 -10.38
C ILE A 38 4.62 6.60 -9.39
N ALA A 39 4.35 6.79 -8.11
CA ALA A 39 5.31 6.62 -7.04
C ALA A 39 4.95 5.43 -6.15
N PHE A 40 5.93 4.59 -5.81
CA PHE A 40 5.77 3.45 -4.91
C PHE A 40 6.48 3.70 -3.60
N SER A 41 5.80 3.46 -2.48
CA SER A 41 6.46 3.39 -1.17
C SER A 41 7.43 2.21 -1.11
N PRO A 42 8.57 2.31 -0.41
CA PRO A 42 9.56 1.24 -0.32
C PRO A 42 9.10 0.12 0.64
N TYR A 43 8.04 -0.59 0.24
CA TYR A 43 7.50 -1.74 0.97
C TYR A 43 8.48 -2.93 0.98
N ALA A 44 9.23 -3.10 -0.11
CA ALA A 44 10.31 -4.05 -0.30
C ALA A 44 11.54 -3.32 -0.86
N ASP A 45 12.60 -4.06 -1.15
CA ASP A 45 13.80 -3.47 -1.76
C ASP A 45 13.43 -2.81 -3.10
N ALA A 46 14.01 -1.63 -3.39
CA ALA A 46 13.68 -0.82 -4.56
C ALA A 46 13.83 -1.60 -5.89
N ASP A 47 14.90 -2.38 -6.03
CA ASP A 47 15.14 -3.21 -7.22
C ASP A 47 14.06 -4.30 -7.38
N GLN A 48 13.58 -4.85 -6.26
CA GLN A 48 12.52 -5.84 -6.25
C GLN A 48 11.19 -5.22 -6.71
N ILE A 49 10.84 -4.04 -6.21
CA ILE A 49 9.64 -3.31 -6.63
C ILE A 49 9.74 -2.95 -8.11
N THR A 50 10.84 -2.34 -8.54
CA THR A 50 11.06 -1.92 -9.92
C THR A 50 10.91 -3.10 -10.89
N THR A 51 11.56 -4.23 -10.59
CA THR A 51 11.48 -5.43 -11.42
C THR A 51 10.06 -5.99 -11.47
N ALA A 52 9.36 -6.06 -10.33
CA ALA A 52 8.01 -6.60 -10.27
C ALA A 52 6.99 -5.72 -11.00
N THR A 53 7.19 -4.39 -10.99
CA THR A 53 6.24 -3.43 -11.59
C THR A 53 6.56 -3.07 -13.04
N GLU A 54 7.70 -3.49 -13.60
CA GLU A 54 8.07 -3.20 -15.00
C GLU A 54 6.96 -3.52 -16.01
N PRO A 55 6.24 -4.67 -15.94
CA PRO A 55 5.19 -4.99 -16.92
C PRO A 55 3.94 -4.09 -16.78
N LEU A 56 3.77 -3.39 -15.65
CA LEU A 56 2.59 -2.57 -15.37
C LEU A 56 2.41 -1.44 -16.38
N GLU A 57 3.50 -0.87 -16.91
CA GLU A 57 3.44 0.19 -17.91
C GLU A 57 2.66 -0.24 -19.14
N ALA A 58 3.02 -1.39 -19.72
CA ALA A 58 2.37 -1.90 -20.93
C ALA A 58 0.90 -2.25 -20.68
N LEU A 59 0.59 -2.86 -19.55
CA LEU A 59 -0.77 -3.23 -19.15
C LEU A 59 -1.66 -2.00 -18.97
N LEU A 60 -1.15 -0.97 -18.25
CA LEU A 60 -1.89 0.28 -18.05
C LEU A 60 -2.14 1.02 -19.36
N LYS A 61 -1.12 1.16 -20.22
CA LYS A 61 -1.30 1.78 -21.55
C LYS A 61 -2.37 1.08 -22.35
N ALA A 62 -2.35 -0.26 -22.40
CA ALA A 62 -3.35 -1.03 -23.13
C ALA A 62 -4.76 -0.83 -22.55
N LYS A 63 -4.92 -0.92 -21.22
CA LYS A 63 -6.21 -0.75 -20.58
C LYS A 63 -6.76 0.66 -20.67
N LEU A 64 -5.91 1.67 -20.54
CA LEU A 64 -6.33 3.06 -20.67
C LEU A 64 -6.71 3.40 -22.12
N LEU A 65 -6.03 2.80 -23.11
CA LEU A 65 -6.42 2.95 -24.51
C LEU A 65 -7.81 2.35 -24.78
N GLU A 66 -8.12 1.17 -24.23
CA GLU A 66 -9.47 0.58 -24.29
C GLU A 66 -10.54 1.52 -23.70
N LYS A 67 -10.16 2.34 -22.71
CA LYS A 67 -11.04 3.30 -22.02
C LYS A 67 -11.03 4.70 -22.68
N GLY A 68 -10.37 4.84 -23.83
CA GLY A 68 -10.36 6.09 -24.60
C GLY A 68 -9.24 7.07 -24.23
N TYR A 69 -8.16 6.61 -23.58
CA TYR A 69 -7.01 7.43 -23.23
C TYR A 69 -5.71 6.82 -23.79
N ASP A 70 -5.00 7.58 -24.62
CA ASP A 70 -3.72 7.21 -25.21
C ASP A 70 -2.57 7.83 -24.39
N VAL A 71 -2.07 7.07 -23.41
CA VAL A 71 -0.99 7.51 -22.50
C VAL A 71 0.37 7.24 -23.14
N GLN A 72 1.11 8.32 -23.43
CA GLN A 72 2.39 8.25 -24.13
C GLN A 72 3.51 7.73 -23.24
N ASN A 73 3.61 8.23 -22.00
CA ASN A 73 4.65 7.85 -21.05
C ASN A 73 4.03 7.48 -19.70
N ILE A 74 4.58 6.47 -19.03
CA ILE A 74 4.30 6.16 -17.63
C ILE A 74 5.63 6.14 -16.89
N ASP A 75 5.83 7.14 -16.02
CA ASP A 75 7.04 7.28 -15.22
C ASP A 75 6.80 6.63 -13.86
N MET A 76 7.48 5.52 -13.59
CA MET A 76 7.38 4.78 -12.33
C MET A 76 8.64 4.99 -11.48
N THR A 77 8.47 5.35 -10.22
CA THR A 77 9.57 5.60 -9.28
C THR A 77 9.33 4.93 -7.95
N VAL A 78 10.38 4.43 -7.30
CA VAL A 78 10.34 3.97 -5.92
C VAL A 78 10.90 5.07 -5.03
N GLY A 79 10.10 5.53 -4.07
CA GLY A 79 10.53 6.55 -3.12
C GLY A 79 11.64 6.05 -2.19
N THR A 80 12.49 6.96 -1.73
CA THR A 80 13.56 6.65 -0.78
C THR A 80 13.03 6.40 0.64
N SER A 81 11.80 6.83 0.91
CA SER A 81 11.08 6.60 2.17
C SER A 81 9.57 6.67 1.92
N TYR A 82 8.78 6.19 2.89
CA TYR A 82 7.32 6.34 2.86
C TYR A 82 6.91 7.81 2.78
N THR A 83 7.54 8.68 3.58
CA THR A 83 7.26 10.12 3.60
C THR A 83 7.55 10.79 2.26
N ALA A 84 8.65 10.40 1.58
CA ALA A 84 9.02 10.98 0.29
C ALA A 84 7.94 10.76 -0.79
N VAL A 85 7.19 9.66 -0.74
CA VAL A 85 6.07 9.42 -1.67
C VAL A 85 4.88 10.31 -1.34
N GLY A 86 4.57 10.51 -0.04
CA GLY A 86 3.55 11.48 0.38
C GLY A 86 3.89 12.92 -0.03
N GLU A 87 5.15 13.33 0.14
CA GLU A 87 5.66 14.63 -0.32
C GLU A 87 5.57 14.79 -1.85
N ALA A 88 5.83 13.70 -2.61
CA ALA A 88 5.69 13.74 -4.07
C ALA A 88 4.24 13.94 -4.52
N LEU A 89 3.27 13.33 -3.83
CA LEU A 89 1.84 13.57 -4.06
C LEU A 89 1.45 14.98 -3.66
N SER A 90 1.89 15.46 -2.50
CA SER A 90 1.61 16.81 -2.01
C SER A 90 2.16 17.89 -2.95
N ALA A 91 3.34 17.67 -3.53
CA ALA A 91 3.95 18.58 -4.50
C ALA A 91 3.39 18.48 -5.94
N GLY A 92 2.52 17.49 -6.24
CA GLY A 92 2.06 17.19 -7.60
C GLY A 92 3.18 16.67 -8.53
N SER A 93 4.31 16.23 -7.97
CA SER A 93 5.40 15.60 -8.72
C SER A 93 5.15 14.12 -9.03
N ALA A 94 4.22 13.47 -8.31
CA ALA A 94 3.59 12.22 -8.65
C ALA A 94 2.07 12.43 -8.81
N ASP A 95 1.47 11.81 -9.82
CA ASP A 95 0.03 11.85 -10.05
C ASP A 95 -0.70 10.89 -9.13
N ILE A 96 -0.17 9.68 -8.97
CA ILE A 96 -0.65 8.67 -8.05
C ILE A 96 0.50 8.07 -7.24
N GLY A 97 0.17 7.55 -6.05
CA GLY A 97 1.13 6.90 -5.17
C GLY A 97 0.55 5.67 -4.49
N PHE A 98 1.36 4.61 -4.41
CA PHE A 98 1.07 3.43 -3.60
C PHE A 98 1.58 3.70 -2.19
N ILE A 99 0.67 4.00 -1.26
CA ILE A 99 1.01 4.48 0.08
C ILE A 99 0.24 3.75 1.17
N SER A 100 0.78 3.76 2.38
CA SER A 100 0.10 3.24 3.57
C SER A 100 -0.93 4.24 4.09
N GLY A 101 -1.90 3.74 4.87
CA GLY A 101 -2.88 4.58 5.57
C GLY A 101 -2.22 5.64 6.44
N GLY A 102 -1.14 5.25 7.17
CA GLY A 102 -0.39 6.17 8.02
C GLY A 102 0.27 7.32 7.25
N ASN A 103 0.80 7.02 6.06
CA ASN A 103 1.37 8.05 5.20
C ASN A 103 0.26 8.93 4.58
N TYR A 104 -0.84 8.32 4.13
CA TYR A 104 -1.98 9.04 3.59
C TYR A 104 -2.51 10.11 4.55
N VAL A 105 -2.73 9.75 5.80
CA VAL A 105 -3.28 10.67 6.82
C VAL A 105 -2.41 11.92 7.02
N LEU A 106 -1.09 11.80 6.87
CA LEU A 106 -0.18 12.95 6.98
C LEU A 106 -0.32 13.94 5.82
N PHE A 107 -0.77 13.47 4.64
CA PHE A 107 -0.86 14.25 3.40
C PHE A 107 -2.28 14.33 2.84
N SER A 108 -3.31 13.99 3.65
CA SER A 108 -4.71 13.93 3.18
C SER A 108 -5.31 15.28 2.77
N ASP A 109 -4.69 16.39 3.16
CA ASP A 109 -5.07 17.72 2.65
C ASP A 109 -4.73 17.87 1.16
N ASP A 110 -3.65 17.21 0.70
CA ASP A 110 -3.07 17.36 -0.64
C ASP A 110 -3.34 16.16 -1.57
N CYS A 111 -3.76 15.02 -1.03
CA CYS A 111 -4.10 13.83 -1.80
C CYS A 111 -5.44 13.22 -1.36
N ASP A 112 -5.96 12.30 -2.16
CA ASP A 112 -7.19 11.59 -1.85
C ASP A 112 -7.10 10.13 -2.32
N VAL A 113 -8.01 9.28 -1.81
CA VAL A 113 -8.01 7.84 -2.08
C VAL A 113 -8.60 7.56 -3.46
N LEU A 114 -7.88 6.86 -4.31
CA LEU A 114 -8.41 6.31 -5.55
C LEU A 114 -8.93 4.89 -5.33
N LEU A 115 -8.08 4.00 -4.86
CA LEU A 115 -8.39 2.58 -4.65
C LEU A 115 -7.80 2.11 -3.32
N THR A 116 -8.53 1.23 -2.64
CA THR A 116 -8.03 0.46 -1.50
C THR A 116 -7.57 -0.91 -1.97
N ALA A 117 -6.41 -1.35 -1.51
CA ALA A 117 -5.88 -2.68 -1.80
C ALA A 117 -6.68 -3.77 -1.07
N LEU A 118 -6.77 -4.94 -1.72
CA LEU A 118 -7.32 -6.15 -1.14
C LEU A 118 -6.21 -7.14 -0.81
N ARG A 119 -6.38 -7.88 0.27
CA ARG A 119 -5.54 -9.02 0.67
C ARG A 119 -6.41 -10.25 0.84
N TYR A 120 -5.84 -11.44 0.76
CA TYR A 120 -6.53 -12.62 1.27
C TYR A 120 -6.68 -12.49 2.78
N ALA A 121 -7.85 -12.81 3.30
CA ALA A 121 -8.03 -13.03 4.73
C ALA A 121 -7.21 -14.24 5.17
N ILE A 122 -6.84 -14.30 6.44
CA ILE A 122 -6.16 -15.45 7.03
C ILE A 122 -7.08 -16.19 7.99
N ASN A 123 -6.81 -17.49 8.17
CA ASN A 123 -7.62 -18.34 9.04
C ASN A 123 -7.46 -18.04 10.54
N LYS A 124 -6.47 -17.20 10.90
CA LYS A 124 -6.24 -16.75 12.27
C LYS A 124 -6.42 -15.22 12.33
N ASP A 125 -7.59 -14.76 12.70
CA ASP A 125 -7.94 -13.32 12.80
C ASP A 125 -8.46 -12.94 14.19
N SER A 126 -7.98 -13.63 15.23
CA SER A 126 -8.32 -13.35 16.63
C SER A 126 -7.49 -12.19 17.19
N GLU A 127 -8.06 -11.41 18.11
CA GLU A 127 -7.34 -10.41 18.91
C GLU A 127 -6.57 -11.04 20.07
N ASN A 128 -6.87 -12.29 20.42
CA ASN A 128 -6.12 -13.06 21.41
C ASN A 128 -4.87 -13.68 20.80
N ALA A 129 -3.70 -13.28 21.26
CA ALA A 129 -2.42 -13.74 20.74
C ALA A 129 -2.22 -15.26 20.85
N ALA A 130 -2.74 -15.90 21.90
CA ALA A 130 -2.61 -17.34 22.11
C ALA A 130 -3.25 -18.17 20.99
N ASP A 131 -4.31 -17.66 20.34
CA ASP A 131 -4.99 -18.35 19.24
C ASP A 131 -4.12 -18.48 17.97
N TRP A 132 -3.03 -17.71 17.91
CA TRP A 132 -2.06 -17.75 16.82
C TRP A 132 -0.94 -18.78 17.05
N ASN A 133 -0.87 -19.36 18.25
CA ASN A 133 0.26 -20.18 18.73
C ASN A 133 -0.07 -21.66 18.89
N ASP A 134 -0.98 -22.19 18.07
CA ASP A 134 -1.41 -23.61 18.08
C ASP A 134 -0.39 -24.59 17.45
N GLY A 135 0.81 -24.12 17.10
CA GLY A 135 1.86 -24.91 16.46
C GLY A 135 1.74 -24.97 14.92
N THR A 136 0.78 -24.26 14.33
CA THR A 136 0.65 -24.12 12.88
C THR A 136 0.89 -22.67 12.43
N LEU A 137 1.24 -22.50 11.16
CA LEU A 137 1.24 -21.15 10.55
C LEU A 137 -0.18 -20.75 10.18
N GLU A 138 -0.37 -19.46 9.99
CA GLU A 138 -1.56 -18.92 9.33
C GLU A 138 -1.62 -19.42 7.89
N GLU A 139 -2.82 -19.48 7.34
CA GLU A 139 -3.08 -19.81 5.94
C GLU A 139 -4.00 -18.77 5.32
N ASN A 140 -3.73 -18.40 4.07
CA ASN A 140 -4.65 -17.54 3.32
C ASN A 140 -5.95 -18.31 3.08
N THR A 141 -7.07 -17.63 3.29
CA THR A 141 -8.39 -18.11 2.87
C THR A 141 -8.66 -17.72 1.41
N GLN A 142 -9.85 -18.06 0.88
CA GLN A 142 -10.28 -17.60 -0.44
C GLN A 142 -10.98 -16.24 -0.39
N ASP A 143 -11.30 -15.77 0.82
CA ASP A 143 -11.97 -14.49 1.01
C ASP A 143 -10.96 -13.35 0.92
N MET A 144 -11.39 -12.23 0.32
CA MET A 144 -10.59 -11.01 0.26
C MET A 144 -11.10 -10.02 1.29
N THR A 145 -10.17 -9.27 1.91
CA THR A 145 -10.45 -8.28 2.93
C THR A 145 -9.76 -6.95 2.65
N THR A 146 -10.37 -5.87 3.14
CA THR A 146 -9.80 -4.50 3.08
C THR A 146 -8.96 -4.15 4.32
N TYR A 147 -8.78 -5.07 5.26
CA TYR A 147 -7.99 -4.86 6.46
C TYR A 147 -7.04 -6.01 6.74
N TYR A 148 -6.09 -5.78 7.61
CA TYR A 148 -5.20 -6.77 8.20
C TYR A 148 -4.90 -6.37 9.64
N ARG A 149 -4.31 -7.27 10.42
CA ARG A 149 -3.85 -6.94 11.77
C ARG A 149 -2.34 -6.81 11.82
N SER A 150 -1.84 -5.97 12.72
CA SER A 150 -0.45 -6.07 13.13
C SER A 150 -0.31 -7.11 14.24
N ILE A 151 0.81 -7.82 14.23
CA ILE A 151 1.19 -8.76 15.26
C ILE A 151 2.50 -8.33 15.91
N ILE A 152 2.58 -8.57 17.22
CA ILE A 152 3.80 -8.47 17.99
C ILE A 152 4.35 -9.89 18.05
N LEU A 153 5.49 -10.13 17.41
CA LEU A 153 6.05 -11.45 17.19
C LEU A 153 7.31 -11.62 18.04
N ALA A 154 7.29 -12.58 18.96
CA ALA A 154 8.46 -13.00 19.71
C ALA A 154 9.33 -13.96 18.90
N GLY A 155 10.66 -13.80 19.01
CA GLY A 155 11.66 -14.58 18.27
C GLY A 155 12.32 -15.69 19.11
N PRO A 156 13.36 -16.34 18.53
CA PRO A 156 14.05 -17.48 19.15
C PRO A 156 14.98 -17.12 20.31
N SER A 157 15.19 -15.84 20.62
CA SER A 157 16.00 -15.46 21.76
C SER A 157 15.42 -15.97 23.08
N ALA A 158 16.25 -16.12 24.12
CA ALA A 158 15.79 -16.57 25.44
C ALA A 158 14.68 -15.65 26.01
N LYS A 159 14.80 -14.33 25.79
CA LYS A 159 13.77 -13.36 26.24
C LYS A 159 12.50 -13.50 25.44
N GLY A 160 12.58 -13.60 24.09
CA GLY A 160 11.43 -13.80 23.22
C GLY A 160 10.64 -15.07 23.58
N GLN A 161 11.35 -16.17 23.80
CA GLN A 161 10.73 -17.45 24.19
C GLN A 161 10.11 -17.39 25.61
N ALA A 162 10.69 -16.62 26.52
CA ALA A 162 10.09 -16.42 27.85
C ALA A 162 8.78 -15.63 27.78
N LEU A 163 8.70 -14.60 26.93
CA LEU A 163 7.46 -13.86 26.68
C LEU A 163 6.38 -14.77 26.06
N LEU A 164 6.76 -15.54 25.07
CA LEU A 164 5.86 -16.47 24.40
C LEU A 164 5.31 -17.55 25.35
N ALA A 165 6.16 -18.08 26.24
CA ALA A 165 5.75 -19.06 27.23
C ALA A 165 4.67 -18.52 28.19
N LYS A 166 4.79 -17.27 28.63
CA LYS A 166 3.77 -16.60 29.45
C LYS A 166 2.43 -16.51 28.71
N VAL A 167 2.44 -15.99 27.47
CA VAL A 167 1.21 -15.89 26.64
C VAL A 167 0.55 -17.27 26.45
N ASN A 168 1.35 -18.27 26.11
CA ASN A 168 0.83 -19.63 25.89
C ASN A 168 0.31 -20.31 27.17
N SER A 169 0.77 -19.88 28.34
CA SER A 169 0.22 -20.36 29.64
C SER A 169 -1.01 -19.58 30.11
N GLY A 170 -1.42 -18.51 29.38
CA GLY A 170 -2.49 -17.61 29.76
C GLY A 170 -2.09 -16.59 30.84
N GLU A 171 -0.79 -16.41 31.09
CA GLU A 171 -0.27 -15.38 31.96
C GLU A 171 -0.19 -14.04 31.19
N GLU A 172 -0.70 -12.97 31.80
CA GLU A 172 -0.62 -11.62 31.22
C GLU A 172 0.82 -11.10 31.26
N LEU A 173 1.24 -10.50 30.14
CA LEU A 173 2.52 -9.80 30.08
C LEU A 173 2.44 -8.49 30.86
N THR A 174 3.47 -8.19 31.65
CA THR A 174 3.62 -6.90 32.32
C THR A 174 4.38 -5.92 31.39
N TRP A 175 4.31 -4.62 31.74
CA TRP A 175 5.15 -3.62 31.08
C TRP A 175 6.64 -3.95 31.19
N ASP A 176 7.10 -4.39 32.39
CA ASP A 176 8.51 -4.73 32.62
C ASP A 176 8.95 -5.94 31.76
N ASP A 177 8.06 -6.88 31.47
CA ASP A 177 8.34 -7.98 30.56
C ASP A 177 8.65 -7.46 29.15
N LEU A 178 7.83 -6.53 28.66
CA LEU A 178 7.94 -5.96 27.32
C LEU A 178 9.09 -4.95 27.23
N ASN A 179 9.23 -4.07 28.20
CA ASN A 179 10.28 -3.06 28.26
C ASN A 179 11.69 -3.67 28.38
N GLY A 180 11.79 -4.83 29.02
CA GLY A 180 13.06 -5.58 29.13
C GLY A 180 13.46 -6.36 27.88
N ALA A 181 12.68 -6.29 26.79
CA ALA A 181 12.97 -6.94 25.52
C ALA A 181 13.50 -5.93 24.49
N THR A 182 14.35 -6.38 23.57
CA THR A 182 14.78 -5.57 22.42
C THR A 182 13.77 -5.68 21.28
N TRP A 183 13.19 -4.56 20.90
CA TRP A 183 12.16 -4.47 19.87
C TRP A 183 12.73 -4.00 18.53
N SER A 184 12.44 -4.72 17.46
CA SER A 184 12.67 -4.24 16.08
C SER A 184 11.38 -3.67 15.52
N VAL A 185 11.41 -2.37 15.20
CA VAL A 185 10.26 -1.59 14.71
C VAL A 185 10.59 -0.93 13.37
N LEU A 186 9.59 -0.41 12.66
CA LEU A 186 9.80 0.38 11.45
C LEU A 186 9.71 1.89 11.73
N ALA A 187 9.68 2.68 10.65
CA ALA A 187 9.49 4.12 10.76
C ALA A 187 8.15 4.47 11.42
N PRO A 188 8.04 5.62 12.12
CA PRO A 188 6.82 6.06 12.80
C PRO A 188 5.59 6.24 11.89
N THR A 189 5.77 6.26 10.58
CA THR A 189 4.69 6.31 9.58
C THR A 189 4.20 4.94 9.12
N SER A 190 4.81 3.85 9.61
CA SER A 190 4.39 2.49 9.28
C SER A 190 3.22 2.05 10.16
N ALA A 191 2.06 1.77 9.57
CA ALA A 191 0.88 1.33 10.30
C ALA A 191 1.18 0.08 11.16
N SER A 192 1.51 -1.06 10.53
CA SER A 192 1.79 -2.31 11.28
C SER A 192 3.17 -2.39 11.91
N GLY A 193 4.12 -1.55 11.47
CA GLY A 193 5.48 -1.58 11.98
C GLY A 193 5.73 -0.60 13.13
N TYR A 194 4.77 0.26 13.47
CA TYR A 194 4.92 1.25 14.54
C TYR A 194 3.60 1.76 15.13
N ILE A 195 2.67 2.29 14.30
CA ILE A 195 1.50 3.05 14.78
C ILE A 195 0.58 2.15 15.61
N TYR A 196 0.04 1.10 15.03
CA TYR A 196 -0.90 0.22 15.72
C TYR A 196 -0.28 -0.59 16.87
N PRO A 197 0.95 -1.08 16.79
CA PRO A 197 1.64 -1.62 17.96
C PRO A 197 1.82 -0.61 19.10
N SER A 198 2.06 0.69 18.78
CA SER A 198 2.10 1.74 19.80
C SER A 198 0.74 1.96 20.45
N LEU A 199 -0.35 1.91 19.68
CA LEU A 199 -1.71 1.99 20.22
C LEU A 199 -2.03 0.81 21.11
N TRP A 200 -1.67 -0.40 20.68
CA TRP A 200 -1.84 -1.60 21.48
C TRP A 200 -1.12 -1.47 22.84
N LEU A 201 0.13 -1.00 22.84
CA LEU A 201 0.85 -0.71 24.09
C LEU A 201 0.16 0.40 24.91
N GLN A 202 -0.37 1.43 24.26
CA GLN A 202 -1.08 2.52 24.93
C GLN A 202 -2.36 2.02 25.61
N GLU A 203 -3.11 1.17 24.94
CA GLU A 203 -4.35 0.61 25.46
C GLU A 203 -4.12 -0.31 26.66
N HIS A 204 -3.11 -1.20 26.58
CA HIS A 204 -2.86 -2.21 27.60
C HIS A 204 -2.02 -1.71 28.77
N TYR A 205 -1.09 -0.76 28.54
CA TYR A 205 -0.08 -0.36 29.53
C TYR A 205 0.00 1.16 29.74
N GLY A 206 -0.76 1.97 29.00
CA GLY A 206 -0.66 3.43 29.03
C GLY A 206 0.68 3.96 28.49
N LYS A 207 1.38 3.18 27.69
CA LYS A 207 2.72 3.41 27.15
C LYS A 207 2.73 3.19 25.64
N THR A 208 3.77 3.67 24.95
CA THR A 208 3.96 3.52 23.50
C THR A 208 5.32 2.90 23.21
N ILE A 209 5.60 2.62 21.93
CA ILE A 209 6.94 2.21 21.46
C ILE A 209 8.02 3.23 21.87
N ALA A 210 7.68 4.53 21.94
CA ALA A 210 8.62 5.57 22.33
C ALA A 210 9.03 5.50 23.83
N ASP A 211 8.27 4.80 24.66
CA ASP A 211 8.56 4.58 26.09
C ASP A 211 9.42 3.33 26.36
N LEU A 212 9.71 2.52 25.32
CA LEU A 212 10.54 1.32 25.44
C LEU A 212 12.03 1.69 25.53
N ASP A 213 12.76 1.04 26.44
CA ASP A 213 14.19 1.30 26.65
C ASP A 213 15.07 0.73 25.52
N HIS A 214 14.63 -0.32 24.85
CA HIS A 214 15.43 -1.06 23.85
C HIS A 214 14.72 -1.18 22.52
N VAL A 215 14.83 -0.16 21.68
CA VAL A 215 14.24 -0.12 20.34
C VAL A 215 15.31 0.01 19.27
N VAL A 216 15.20 -0.81 18.23
CA VAL A 216 16.04 -0.75 17.02
C VAL A 216 15.12 -0.51 15.82
N GLN A 217 15.29 0.61 15.13
CA GLN A 217 14.57 0.88 13.90
C GLN A 217 15.19 0.09 12.74
N SER A 218 14.33 -0.55 11.95
CA SER A 218 14.68 -1.27 10.72
C SER A 218 14.06 -0.56 9.52
N ASP A 219 14.74 -0.64 8.38
CA ASP A 219 14.31 0.02 7.15
C ASP A 219 13.16 -0.73 6.45
N SER A 220 13.04 -2.04 6.72
CA SER A 220 12.02 -2.90 6.13
C SER A 220 11.59 -4.03 7.08
N HIS A 221 10.42 -4.63 6.80
CA HIS A 221 9.98 -5.84 7.50
C HIS A 221 10.96 -7.00 7.33
N SER A 222 11.64 -7.11 6.18
CA SER A 222 12.65 -8.12 5.93
C SER A 222 13.88 -7.95 6.84
N THR A 223 14.36 -6.71 7.00
CA THR A 223 15.46 -6.40 7.92
C THR A 223 15.07 -6.71 9.38
N SER A 224 13.85 -6.33 9.76
CA SER A 224 13.30 -6.62 11.09
C SER A 224 13.24 -8.14 11.35
N LEU A 225 12.79 -8.90 10.34
CA LEU A 225 12.70 -10.35 10.41
C LEU A 225 14.08 -11.03 10.56
N ALA A 226 15.10 -10.54 9.85
CA ALA A 226 16.48 -11.03 9.97
C ALA A 226 17.05 -10.76 11.37
N ARG A 227 16.76 -9.60 11.96
CA ARG A 227 17.16 -9.28 13.34
C ARG A 227 16.49 -10.21 14.34
N LEU A 228 15.21 -10.52 14.15
CA LEU A 228 14.47 -11.46 14.99
C LEU A 228 15.07 -12.87 14.89
N ALA A 229 15.27 -13.38 13.67
CA ALA A 229 15.80 -14.72 13.42
C ALA A 229 17.18 -14.96 14.03
N THR A 230 18.02 -13.94 14.01
CA THR A 230 19.41 -14.01 14.55
C THR A 230 19.51 -13.63 16.02
N GLY A 231 18.40 -13.32 16.70
CA GLY A 231 18.37 -12.92 18.11
C GLY A 231 18.96 -11.53 18.37
N GLN A 232 19.12 -10.69 17.35
CA GLN A 232 19.47 -9.27 17.52
C GLN A 232 18.28 -8.44 18.03
N ALA A 233 17.07 -8.95 17.86
CA ALA A 233 15.86 -8.47 18.49
C ALA A 233 15.13 -9.65 19.15
N ASP A 234 14.50 -9.41 20.29
CA ASP A 234 13.69 -10.39 21.00
C ASP A 234 12.27 -10.40 20.44
N VAL A 235 11.81 -9.24 19.99
CA VAL A 235 10.46 -8.96 19.51
C VAL A 235 10.54 -8.13 18.24
N MET A 236 9.63 -8.36 17.30
CA MET A 236 9.37 -7.47 16.18
C MET A 236 7.88 -7.20 16.02
N VAL A 237 7.55 -6.12 15.33
CA VAL A 237 6.18 -5.77 14.97
C VAL A 237 6.01 -5.82 13.45
N SER A 238 4.91 -6.39 12.97
CA SER A 238 4.68 -6.57 11.55
C SER A 238 3.22 -6.90 11.24
N PHE A 239 2.88 -6.93 9.94
CA PHE A 239 1.58 -7.38 9.47
C PHE A 239 1.38 -8.90 9.68
N GLY A 240 0.14 -9.32 9.92
CA GLY A 240 -0.20 -10.70 10.28
C GLY A 240 0.23 -11.78 9.29
N HIS A 241 0.31 -11.45 7.99
CA HIS A 241 0.76 -12.41 6.95
C HIS A 241 2.30 -12.58 6.89
N ILE A 242 3.08 -11.97 7.80
CA ILE A 242 4.54 -11.99 7.73
C ILE A 242 5.10 -13.42 7.79
N ARG A 243 4.49 -14.30 8.59
CA ARG A 243 4.95 -15.68 8.73
C ARG A 243 4.65 -16.51 7.48
N ILE A 244 3.43 -16.41 6.93
CA ILE A 244 3.05 -17.07 5.68
C ILE A 244 4.04 -16.74 4.55
N LYS A 245 4.32 -15.45 4.38
CA LYS A 245 5.18 -14.95 3.30
C LYS A 245 6.62 -15.42 3.42
N ASN A 246 7.12 -15.54 4.64
CA ASN A 246 8.57 -15.69 4.87
C ASN A 246 8.98 -17.06 5.45
N ALA A 247 8.05 -17.89 5.93
CA ALA A 247 8.36 -19.21 6.44
C ALA A 247 9.18 -20.09 5.46
N PRO A 248 8.91 -20.09 4.14
CA PRO A 248 9.70 -20.87 3.20
C PRO A 248 11.18 -20.49 3.15
N ASN A 249 11.48 -19.21 3.44
CA ASN A 249 12.84 -18.65 3.34
C ASN A 249 13.45 -18.34 4.72
N TRP A 250 12.76 -18.70 5.81
CA TRP A 250 13.16 -18.35 7.17
C TRP A 250 14.58 -18.78 7.53
N GLN A 251 14.93 -20.01 7.22
CA GLN A 251 16.25 -20.56 7.54
C GLN A 251 17.33 -20.04 6.56
N GLU A 252 17.05 -20.09 5.26
CA GLU A 252 18.08 -19.77 4.25
C GLU A 252 18.34 -18.28 4.12
N LYS A 253 17.29 -17.45 4.15
CA LYS A 253 17.40 -16.00 3.92
C LYS A 253 17.58 -15.19 5.20
N PHE A 254 16.92 -15.59 6.30
CA PHE A 254 16.87 -14.78 7.52
C PHE A 254 17.75 -15.34 8.65
N GLY A 255 18.24 -16.55 8.53
CA GLY A 255 19.17 -17.16 9.50
C GLY A 255 18.49 -17.94 10.63
N GLY A 256 17.23 -18.31 10.46
CA GLY A 256 16.53 -19.22 11.40
C GLY A 256 17.22 -20.58 11.47
N THR A 257 17.22 -21.20 12.64
CA THR A 257 17.90 -22.48 12.90
C THR A 257 16.95 -23.68 12.89
N ALA A 258 15.63 -23.43 12.93
CA ALA A 258 14.56 -24.41 12.85
C ALA A 258 13.37 -23.79 12.09
N PRO A 259 12.29 -24.53 11.78
CA PRO A 259 11.10 -23.96 11.15
C PRO A 259 10.57 -22.72 11.87
N MET A 260 10.08 -21.73 11.11
CA MET A 260 9.65 -20.44 11.67
C MET A 260 8.57 -20.60 12.75
N VAL A 261 7.63 -21.52 12.57
CA VAL A 261 6.55 -21.78 13.53
C VAL A 261 7.05 -22.31 14.88
N GLU A 262 8.20 -22.99 14.88
CA GLU A 262 8.82 -23.51 16.10
C GLU A 262 9.65 -22.45 16.86
N GLN A 263 10.11 -21.43 16.13
CA GLN A 263 11.01 -20.40 16.67
C GLN A 263 10.32 -19.07 16.96
N THR A 264 9.09 -18.86 16.47
CA THR A 264 8.37 -17.61 16.63
C THR A 264 6.96 -17.84 17.15
N GLY A 265 6.45 -16.88 17.93
CA GLY A 265 5.06 -16.89 18.35
C GLY A 265 4.53 -15.48 18.57
N VAL A 266 3.22 -15.33 18.44
CA VAL A 266 2.52 -14.06 18.61
C VAL A 266 2.31 -13.78 20.09
N ILE A 267 2.68 -12.60 20.55
CA ILE A 267 2.53 -12.16 21.94
C ILE A 267 1.59 -10.96 22.08
N GLY A 268 1.13 -10.39 20.97
CA GLY A 268 0.13 -9.33 20.94
C GLY A 268 -0.44 -9.20 19.53
N VAL A 269 -1.71 -8.79 19.45
CA VAL A 269 -2.43 -8.59 18.18
C VAL A 269 -3.16 -7.26 18.29
N THR A 270 -3.08 -6.43 17.25
CA THR A 270 -3.76 -5.14 17.20
C THR A 270 -5.18 -5.26 16.66
N GLU A 271 -5.98 -4.22 16.80
CA GLU A 271 -7.19 -4.06 16.01
C GLU A 271 -6.91 -4.09 14.48
N GLY A 272 -7.96 -4.14 13.69
CA GLY A 272 -7.86 -4.17 12.22
C GLY A 272 -7.32 -2.87 11.64
N ILE A 273 -6.35 -2.98 10.76
CA ILE A 273 -5.70 -1.88 10.03
C ILE A 273 -6.24 -1.88 8.61
N TYR A 274 -6.79 -0.78 8.14
CA TYR A 274 -7.24 -0.68 6.75
C TYR A 274 -6.04 -0.83 5.81
N ASN A 275 -6.23 -1.55 4.69
CA ASN A 275 -5.13 -1.84 3.76
C ASN A 275 -4.56 -0.56 3.14
N ASP A 276 -3.32 -0.67 2.65
CA ASP A 276 -2.68 0.36 1.83
C ASP A 276 -3.54 0.72 0.63
N MET A 277 -3.26 1.84 0.00
CA MET A 277 -4.06 2.40 -1.06
C MET A 277 -3.25 2.82 -2.27
N ILE A 278 -3.94 3.06 -3.38
CA ILE A 278 -3.49 3.95 -4.44
C ILE A 278 -4.16 5.29 -4.17
N ALA A 279 -3.36 6.29 -3.76
CA ALA A 279 -3.81 7.65 -3.60
C ALA A 279 -3.50 8.49 -4.85
N TYR A 280 -4.26 9.54 -5.09
CA TYR A 280 -3.98 10.51 -6.15
C TYR A 280 -3.71 11.89 -5.60
N SER A 281 -2.87 12.67 -6.28
CA SER A 281 -2.55 14.05 -5.93
C SER A 281 -3.71 14.98 -6.31
N LYS A 282 -4.14 15.84 -5.39
CA LYS A 282 -5.08 16.94 -5.66
C LYS A 282 -4.43 18.09 -6.44
N HIS A 283 -3.10 18.10 -6.55
CA HIS A 283 -2.31 19.09 -7.27
C HIS A 283 -1.89 18.64 -8.68
N SER A 284 -2.31 17.43 -9.11
CA SER A 284 -2.11 16.96 -10.47
C SER A 284 -3.25 17.43 -11.38
N ASP A 285 -2.90 18.15 -12.46
CA ASP A 285 -3.86 18.55 -13.49
C ASP A 285 -4.52 17.32 -14.16
N LEU A 286 -3.76 16.24 -14.32
CA LEU A 286 -4.25 14.98 -14.87
C LEU A 286 -5.29 14.34 -13.95
N MET A 287 -5.05 14.36 -12.64
CA MET A 287 -5.98 13.83 -11.64
C MET A 287 -7.18 14.75 -11.37
N ALA A 288 -7.17 16.01 -11.82
CA ALA A 288 -8.35 16.87 -11.82
C ALA A 288 -9.46 16.36 -12.76
N ASP A 289 -9.11 15.60 -13.82
CA ASP A 289 -10.07 14.96 -14.73
C ASP A 289 -10.68 13.71 -14.06
N GLU A 290 -11.92 13.86 -13.57
CA GLU A 290 -12.66 12.76 -12.91
C GLU A 290 -12.87 11.55 -13.84
N ALA A 291 -13.09 11.79 -15.14
CA ALA A 291 -13.29 10.71 -16.10
C ALA A 291 -11.99 9.91 -16.28
N PHE A 292 -10.84 10.58 -16.31
CA PHE A 292 -9.53 9.91 -16.33
C PHE A 292 -9.27 9.14 -15.03
N ARG A 293 -9.52 9.74 -13.85
CA ARG A 293 -9.38 9.04 -12.56
C ARG A 293 -10.21 7.77 -12.52
N LYS A 294 -11.46 7.84 -12.99
CA LYS A 294 -12.34 6.66 -13.06
C LYS A 294 -11.75 5.60 -14.00
N ALA A 295 -11.33 5.98 -15.20
CA ALA A 295 -10.72 5.05 -16.17
C ALA A 295 -9.45 4.40 -15.61
N LEU A 296 -8.61 5.18 -14.90
CA LEU A 296 -7.40 4.70 -14.25
C LEU A 296 -7.70 3.69 -13.14
N GLY A 297 -8.65 4.00 -12.26
CA GLY A 297 -9.08 3.09 -11.20
C GLY A 297 -9.64 1.78 -11.75
N GLU A 298 -10.52 1.85 -12.77
CA GLU A 298 -11.03 0.66 -13.45
C GLU A 298 -9.91 -0.15 -14.10
N ALA A 299 -8.90 0.50 -14.72
CA ALA A 299 -7.76 -0.18 -15.33
C ALA A 299 -6.97 -0.97 -14.27
N PHE A 300 -6.67 -0.38 -13.11
CA PHE A 300 -5.99 -1.10 -12.03
C PHE A 300 -6.81 -2.27 -11.50
N ILE A 301 -8.12 -2.09 -11.30
CA ILE A 301 -9.01 -3.17 -10.83
C ILE A 301 -9.01 -4.33 -11.84
N GLU A 302 -9.13 -4.05 -13.15
CA GLU A 302 -9.14 -5.06 -14.20
C GLU A 302 -7.78 -5.77 -14.34
N ILE A 303 -6.66 -5.02 -14.31
CA ILE A 303 -5.31 -5.59 -14.34
C ILE A 303 -5.12 -6.55 -13.18
N ALA A 304 -5.50 -6.16 -11.97
CA ALA A 304 -5.35 -6.97 -10.77
C ALA A 304 -6.16 -8.28 -10.80
N GLN A 305 -7.11 -8.45 -11.72
CA GLN A 305 -7.85 -9.70 -11.92
C GLN A 305 -7.10 -10.68 -12.84
N THR A 306 -6.13 -10.21 -13.63
CA THR A 306 -5.31 -11.05 -14.51
C THR A 306 -4.20 -11.76 -13.71
N ASP A 307 -3.71 -12.90 -14.22
CA ASP A 307 -2.61 -13.62 -13.56
C ASP A 307 -1.33 -12.78 -13.53
N GLU A 308 -1.04 -12.04 -14.61
CA GLU A 308 0.11 -11.13 -14.68
C GLU A 308 -0.03 -9.96 -13.69
N GLY A 309 -1.20 -9.33 -13.64
CA GLY A 309 -1.47 -8.25 -12.69
C GLY A 309 -1.37 -8.70 -11.24
N LYS A 310 -1.90 -9.88 -10.89
CA LYS A 310 -1.74 -10.48 -9.56
C LYS A 310 -0.28 -10.69 -9.20
N GLN A 311 0.53 -11.14 -10.16
CA GLN A 311 1.96 -11.32 -9.95
C GLN A 311 2.65 -9.99 -9.66
N ILE A 312 2.32 -8.93 -10.40
CA ILE A 312 2.85 -7.58 -10.20
C ILE A 312 2.54 -7.07 -8.80
N ILE A 313 1.26 -7.07 -8.41
CA ILE A 313 0.84 -6.47 -7.13
C ILE A 313 1.21 -7.33 -5.91
N SER A 314 1.60 -8.59 -6.12
CA SER A 314 2.03 -9.49 -5.04
C SER A 314 3.27 -9.00 -4.30
N VAL A 315 4.11 -8.15 -4.94
CA VAL A 315 5.27 -7.52 -4.28
C VAL A 315 4.84 -6.67 -3.09
N PHE A 316 3.63 -6.08 -3.15
CA PHE A 316 3.00 -5.30 -2.07
C PHE A 316 2.13 -6.17 -1.14
N SER A 317 2.14 -7.50 -1.29
CA SER A 317 1.22 -8.42 -0.59
C SER A 317 -0.26 -8.11 -0.85
N GLN A 318 -0.58 -7.64 -2.05
CA GLN A 318 -1.93 -7.30 -2.49
C GLN A 318 -2.43 -8.34 -3.49
N VAL A 319 -3.75 -8.53 -3.57
CA VAL A 319 -4.40 -9.51 -4.45
C VAL A 319 -5.49 -8.90 -5.32
N GLY A 320 -5.77 -7.61 -5.16
CA GLY A 320 -6.78 -6.89 -5.90
C GLY A 320 -6.95 -5.47 -5.40
N TYR A 321 -7.92 -4.77 -5.98
CA TYR A 321 -8.31 -3.42 -5.60
C TYR A 321 -9.82 -3.28 -5.58
N THR A 322 -10.31 -2.39 -4.72
CA THR A 322 -11.68 -1.87 -4.71
C THR A 322 -11.66 -0.35 -4.63
N TRP A 323 -12.77 0.31 -4.98
CA TRP A 323 -12.89 1.75 -4.77
C TRP A 323 -12.76 2.07 -3.30
N GLY A 324 -11.89 3.04 -2.99
CA GLY A 324 -11.70 3.55 -1.64
C GLY A 324 -12.29 4.94 -1.46
N LYS A 325 -12.32 5.41 -0.24
CA LYS A 325 -12.74 6.76 0.14
C LYS A 325 -11.97 7.24 1.36
N ASP A 326 -11.85 8.54 1.51
CA ASP A 326 -11.13 9.19 2.60
C ASP A 326 -11.57 8.70 4.00
N SER A 327 -12.88 8.55 4.23
CA SER A 327 -13.42 8.10 5.52
C SER A 327 -13.06 6.65 5.91
N ASP A 328 -12.54 5.84 5.00
CA ASP A 328 -12.06 4.49 5.30
C ASP A 328 -10.82 4.54 6.22
N TYR A 329 -10.13 5.69 6.27
CA TYR A 329 -8.91 5.91 7.04
C TYR A 329 -9.12 6.77 8.31
N ASP A 330 -10.38 6.96 8.74
CA ASP A 330 -10.68 7.70 9.97
C ASP A 330 -10.11 7.01 11.22
N GLY A 331 -10.06 5.67 11.24
CA GLY A 331 -9.38 4.90 12.28
C GLY A 331 -7.89 5.24 12.38
N GLU A 332 -7.21 5.33 11.24
CA GLU A 332 -5.80 5.71 11.18
C GLU A 332 -5.56 7.15 11.66
N ARG A 333 -6.46 8.10 11.33
CA ARG A 333 -6.40 9.49 11.85
C ARG A 333 -6.54 9.52 13.37
N ALA A 334 -7.51 8.78 13.90
CA ALA A 334 -7.73 8.67 15.34
C ALA A 334 -6.49 8.06 16.03
N ALA A 335 -5.93 7.02 15.43
CA ALA A 335 -4.72 6.35 15.89
C ALA A 335 -3.53 7.31 16.02
N GLN A 336 -3.25 8.06 14.96
CA GLN A 336 -2.15 9.04 14.98
C GLN A 336 -2.40 10.21 15.93
N ALA A 337 -3.66 10.66 16.07
CA ALA A 337 -4.02 11.71 17.01
C ALA A 337 -3.78 11.26 18.46
N MET A 338 -4.12 10.02 18.82
CA MET A 338 -3.85 9.45 20.13
C MET A 338 -2.34 9.41 20.44
N LEU A 339 -1.52 8.93 19.50
CA LEU A 339 -0.06 8.87 19.68
C LEU A 339 0.55 10.27 19.87
N LYS A 340 0.11 11.26 19.08
CA LYS A 340 0.55 12.66 19.27
C LYS A 340 0.17 13.23 20.63
N SER A 341 -0.96 12.81 21.20
CA SER A 341 -1.41 13.25 22.54
C SER A 341 -0.66 12.54 23.67
N ALA A 342 -0.30 11.27 23.48
CA ALA A 342 0.44 10.47 24.47
C ALA A 342 1.91 10.88 24.59
N GLY A 343 2.52 11.42 23.52
CA GLY A 343 3.91 11.89 23.49
C GLY A 343 4.12 13.31 24.05
N LYS A 344 3.08 13.94 24.60
CA LYS A 344 3.15 15.22 25.32
C LYS A 344 3.08 15.01 26.83
#